data_c76aef4244a6bae734d7e583518dbaac
#
_entry.id   c76aef4244a6bae734d7e583518dbaac
#
_cell.length_a   1.000
_cell.length_b   1.000
_cell.length_c   1.000
_cell.angle_alpha   90.00
_cell.angle_beta   90.00
_cell.angle_gamma   90.00
#
_symmetry.space_group_name_H-M   'P 1'
#
loop_
_entity.id
_entity.type
_entity.pdbx_description
1 polymer ?
#
loop_
_entity_poly.entity_id
_entity_poly.type
_entity_poly.pdbx_seq_one_letter_code
_entity_poly.pdbx_strand_id
1 'polypeptide(L)'
;MRGSTERRRAMWRSAVLLAVVAATGLGNPAFAQSAADVPGPLGNSAPAALFCDIPADRDIAVTRKVYEVGQRRGVSDKVMLAGFETGWVESRMNNLACGDRDSLGVFQQRPSMGWCEPAQCLDVDFAANKFFEVAQQMEPDWDTAGELAQAVQRSAYPERYPQAEGYARELMAEAFQPYGTIGAKYAGLGGHDGPLGWPVRAEEDSSLGGRFQLFQNGIIIWHPDEAHAIYGDILTKFWDTDAERRWGFPTTDEADAAQAPDGTKGRYQFFERGLFLWSPQTGAHTVHGAIYDAFHAAGHEGTLGYPLTDETDEAGGGKAQKFQKATIHWTAEKGTWITQN
;
A
#
# COMPACT_ATOMS: atom_id res chain seq x y z
N MET A 1 -27.32 5.61 0.53
CA MET A 1 -25.98 5.93 0.02
C MET A 1 -24.97 6.38 1.08
N ARG A 2 -25.30 6.39 2.40
CA ARG A 2 -24.37 6.76 3.50
C ARG A 2 -23.44 5.62 3.97
N GLY A 3 -23.80 4.37 3.70
CA GLY A 3 -23.06 3.20 4.24
C GLY A 3 -21.76 2.82 3.51
N SER A 4 -21.52 3.28 2.29
CA SER A 4 -20.30 2.91 1.53
C SER A 4 -19.10 3.80 1.83
N THR A 5 -19.34 5.04 2.22
CA THR A 5 -18.31 6.04 2.54
C THR A 5 -17.66 5.77 3.90
N GLU A 6 -18.45 5.35 4.90
CA GLU A 6 -17.95 5.01 6.24
C GLU A 6 -17.10 3.72 6.25
N ARG A 7 -17.48 2.69 5.47
CA ARG A 7 -16.68 1.47 5.39
C ARG A 7 -15.31 1.70 4.73
N ARG A 8 -15.24 2.58 3.75
CA ARG A 8 -13.95 2.92 3.09
C ARG A 8 -13.06 3.76 3.99
N ARG A 9 -13.63 4.70 4.76
CA ARG A 9 -12.87 5.47 5.77
C ARG A 9 -12.30 4.57 6.87
N ALA A 10 -13.05 3.55 7.33
CA ALA A 10 -12.58 2.60 8.32
C ALA A 10 -11.44 1.72 7.78
N MET A 11 -11.52 1.30 6.51
CA MET A 11 -10.50 0.46 5.88
C MET A 11 -9.15 1.18 5.72
N TRP A 12 -9.18 2.48 5.35
CA TRP A 12 -7.96 3.28 5.21
C TRP A 12 -7.35 3.67 6.56
N ARG A 13 -8.18 4.01 7.56
CA ARG A 13 -7.69 4.32 8.92
C ARG A 13 -7.07 3.11 9.61
N SER A 14 -7.58 1.91 9.37
CA SER A 14 -7.01 0.69 9.96
C SER A 14 -5.62 0.34 9.39
N ALA A 15 -5.38 0.62 8.10
CA ALA A 15 -4.08 0.38 7.48
C ALA A 15 -2.98 1.31 8.05
N VAL A 16 -3.31 2.56 8.36
CA VAL A 16 -2.36 3.54 8.93
C VAL A 16 -2.15 3.32 10.44
N LEU A 17 -3.18 2.90 11.19
CA LEU A 17 -3.09 2.71 12.65
C LEU A 17 -2.33 1.44 13.05
N LEU A 18 -2.30 0.39 12.22
CA LEU A 18 -1.52 -0.83 12.49
C LEU A 18 0.00 -0.63 12.34
N ALA A 19 0.43 0.38 11.60
CA ALA A 19 1.86 0.68 11.42
C ALA A 19 2.51 1.38 12.63
N VAL A 20 1.73 2.02 13.52
CA VAL A 20 2.27 2.87 14.61
C VAL A 20 2.61 2.07 15.89
N VAL A 21 2.19 0.82 16.04
CA VAL A 21 2.34 0.07 17.30
C VAL A 21 3.60 -0.83 17.35
N ALA A 22 4.37 -0.97 16.29
CA ALA A 22 5.49 -1.93 16.23
C ALA A 22 6.91 -1.32 16.25
N ALA A 23 7.08 -0.07 16.66
CA ALA A 23 8.40 0.56 16.71
C ALA A 23 8.92 0.71 18.16
N THR A 24 9.13 -0.39 18.86
CA THR A 24 10.07 -0.43 19.99
C THR A 24 11.19 -1.41 19.66
N GLY A 25 12.36 -0.85 19.49
CA GLY A 25 13.54 -1.46 18.93
C GLY A 25 13.99 -2.77 19.54
N LEU A 26 14.45 -3.62 18.65
CA LEU A 26 15.60 -4.52 18.90
C LEU A 26 16.21 -4.77 17.49
N GLY A 27 17.48 -4.47 17.37
CA GLY A 27 18.23 -4.67 16.14
C GLY A 27 18.19 -6.14 15.69
N ASN A 28 17.73 -6.37 14.48
CA ASN A 28 17.85 -7.67 13.84
C ASN A 28 19.29 -7.87 13.37
N PRO A 29 19.98 -8.94 13.81
CA PRO A 29 21.15 -9.40 13.09
C PRO A 29 20.65 -9.94 11.72
N ALA A 30 21.31 -9.53 10.66
CA ALA A 30 21.12 -10.09 9.33
C ALA A 30 21.36 -11.61 9.39
N PHE A 31 20.30 -12.39 9.35
CA PHE A 31 20.38 -13.83 9.14
C PHE A 31 20.56 -14.08 7.64
N ALA A 32 21.81 -14.06 7.21
CA ALA A 32 22.18 -14.78 6.00
C ALA A 32 22.10 -16.28 6.29
N GLN A 33 20.91 -16.85 6.34
CA GLN A 33 20.77 -18.31 6.26
C GLN A 33 20.93 -18.73 4.82
N SER A 34 21.89 -19.60 4.61
CA SER A 34 22.17 -20.23 3.31
C SER A 34 20.89 -20.94 2.81
N ALA A 35 20.54 -20.70 1.56
CA ALA A 35 19.43 -21.36 0.86
C ALA A 35 19.54 -22.91 0.78
N ALA A 36 20.52 -23.51 1.50
CA ALA A 36 20.82 -24.92 1.43
C ALA A 36 19.95 -25.82 2.33
N ASP A 37 19.24 -25.25 3.33
CA ASP A 37 18.57 -26.07 4.39
C ASP A 37 17.05 -26.15 4.25
N VAL A 38 16.43 -25.56 3.21
CA VAL A 38 15.01 -25.74 2.98
C VAL A 38 14.77 -27.01 2.16
N PRO A 39 13.88 -27.90 2.61
CA PRO A 39 13.47 -29.02 1.78
C PRO A 39 12.90 -28.49 0.47
N GLY A 40 13.63 -28.69 -0.60
CA GLY A 40 13.15 -28.34 -1.95
C GLY A 40 11.86 -29.08 -2.28
N PRO A 41 11.17 -28.69 -3.37
CA PRO A 41 10.01 -29.40 -3.86
C PRO A 41 10.33 -30.88 -4.00
N LEU A 42 9.33 -31.73 -3.77
CA LEU A 42 9.46 -33.19 -3.86
C LEU A 42 10.04 -33.60 -5.20
N GLY A 43 11.27 -34.06 -5.20
CA GLY A 43 11.84 -34.78 -6.34
C GLY A 43 10.98 -36.03 -6.60
N ASN A 44 10.48 -36.19 -7.83
CA ASN A 44 9.69 -37.33 -8.25
C ASN A 44 10.49 -38.60 -8.11
N SER A 45 10.01 -39.54 -7.30
CA SER A 45 10.51 -40.92 -7.21
C SER A 45 9.68 -41.85 -8.11
N ALA A 46 9.34 -41.45 -9.34
CA ALA A 46 8.65 -42.29 -10.29
C ALA A 46 9.53 -42.52 -11.53
N PRO A 47 9.57 -43.74 -12.11
CA PRO A 47 10.42 -44.01 -13.27
C PRO A 47 9.90 -43.28 -14.51
N ALA A 48 10.76 -42.52 -15.16
CA ALA A 48 10.61 -41.92 -16.49
C ALA A 48 9.42 -40.95 -16.67
N ALA A 49 8.97 -40.26 -15.63
CA ALA A 49 8.17 -39.02 -15.78
C ALA A 49 9.14 -37.87 -16.09
N LEU A 50 8.74 -36.98 -17.00
CA LEU A 50 9.45 -35.75 -17.32
C LEU A 50 9.94 -35.08 -16.01
N PHE A 51 11.27 -35.03 -15.81
CA PHE A 51 11.84 -34.31 -14.68
C PHE A 51 11.38 -32.85 -14.79
N CYS A 52 10.53 -32.42 -13.87
CA CYS A 52 10.17 -31.03 -13.78
C CYS A 52 11.37 -30.29 -13.16
N ASP A 53 12.05 -29.50 -13.98
CA ASP A 53 13.15 -28.66 -13.51
C ASP A 53 12.52 -27.42 -12.82
N ILE A 54 12.64 -27.41 -11.50
CA ILE A 54 12.14 -26.29 -10.69
C ILE A 54 13.25 -25.27 -10.59
N PRO A 55 13.04 -24.02 -11.06
CA PRO A 55 14.05 -22.97 -10.94
C PRO A 55 14.54 -22.81 -9.51
N ALA A 56 15.82 -22.50 -9.35
CA ALA A 56 16.41 -22.30 -8.02
C ALA A 56 15.86 -21.05 -7.34
N ASP A 57 15.46 -20.06 -8.13
CA ASP A 57 14.92 -18.79 -7.68
C ASP A 57 13.42 -18.68 -7.99
N ARG A 58 12.74 -17.77 -7.29
CA ARG A 58 11.30 -17.46 -7.50
C ARG A 58 11.09 -16.56 -8.71
N ASP A 59 9.89 -16.61 -9.27
CA ASP A 59 9.41 -15.62 -10.22
C ASP A 59 8.69 -14.49 -9.47
N ILE A 60 9.25 -13.28 -9.49
CA ILE A 60 8.70 -12.13 -8.77
C ILE A 60 7.36 -11.69 -9.36
N ALA A 61 7.10 -11.87 -10.66
CA ALA A 61 5.83 -11.53 -11.26
C ALA A 61 4.72 -12.49 -10.78
N VAL A 62 5.04 -13.79 -10.66
CA VAL A 62 4.14 -14.80 -10.06
C VAL A 62 3.89 -14.46 -8.59
N THR A 63 4.94 -14.16 -7.83
CA THR A 63 4.87 -13.79 -6.41
C THR A 63 3.92 -12.61 -6.18
N ARG A 64 4.08 -11.54 -6.97
CA ARG A 64 3.21 -10.35 -6.93
C ARG A 64 1.77 -10.67 -7.34
N LYS A 65 1.58 -11.48 -8.38
CA LYS A 65 0.25 -11.86 -8.83
C LYS A 65 -0.50 -12.68 -7.77
N VAL A 66 0.14 -13.63 -7.12
CA VAL A 66 -0.45 -14.39 -6.00
C VAL A 66 -0.88 -13.42 -4.88
N TYR A 67 -0.03 -12.46 -4.54
CA TYR A 67 -0.34 -11.48 -3.51
C TYR A 67 -1.54 -10.58 -3.91
N GLU A 68 -1.56 -10.05 -5.14
CA GLU A 68 -2.67 -9.23 -5.66
C GLU A 68 -4.01 -9.97 -5.58
N VAL A 69 -4.01 -11.26 -5.94
CA VAL A 69 -5.23 -12.09 -5.87
C VAL A 69 -5.71 -12.23 -4.44
N GLY A 70 -4.82 -12.50 -3.49
CA GLY A 70 -5.18 -12.59 -2.08
C GLY A 70 -5.75 -11.27 -1.54
N GLN A 71 -5.13 -10.13 -1.88
CA GLN A 71 -5.64 -8.81 -1.51
C GLN A 71 -7.02 -8.53 -2.11
N ARG A 72 -7.21 -8.78 -3.41
CA ARG A 72 -8.50 -8.57 -4.10
C ARG A 72 -9.62 -9.43 -3.50
N ARG A 73 -9.30 -10.61 -3.01
CA ARG A 73 -10.24 -11.49 -2.29
C ARG A 73 -10.47 -11.07 -0.84
N GLY A 74 -9.65 -10.19 -0.27
CA GLY A 74 -9.72 -9.80 1.14
C GLY A 74 -9.39 -10.96 2.08
N VAL A 75 -8.43 -11.82 1.73
CA VAL A 75 -8.01 -12.93 2.59
C VAL A 75 -7.35 -12.41 3.88
N SER A 76 -7.42 -13.20 4.94
CA SER A 76 -6.69 -12.91 6.19
C SER A 76 -5.18 -13.07 6.00
N ASP A 77 -4.39 -12.53 6.93
CA ASP A 77 -2.93 -12.70 6.95
C ASP A 77 -2.53 -14.19 7.03
N LYS A 78 -3.29 -15.01 7.75
CA LYS A 78 -3.08 -16.46 7.84
C LYS A 78 -3.31 -17.15 6.51
N VAL A 79 -4.38 -16.84 5.81
CA VAL A 79 -4.70 -17.39 4.48
C VAL A 79 -3.69 -16.93 3.44
N MET A 80 -3.25 -15.67 3.49
CA MET A 80 -2.20 -15.14 2.62
C MET A 80 -0.90 -15.91 2.82
N LEU A 81 -0.46 -16.05 4.07
CA LEU A 81 0.76 -16.79 4.42
C LEU A 81 0.68 -18.25 3.97
N ALA A 82 -0.46 -18.92 4.16
CA ALA A 82 -0.66 -20.31 3.68
C ALA A 82 -0.49 -20.42 2.15
N GLY A 83 -0.95 -19.43 1.38
CA GLY A 83 -0.73 -19.36 -0.05
C GLY A 83 0.74 -19.23 -0.42
N PHE A 84 1.49 -18.42 0.30
CA PHE A 84 2.93 -18.23 0.08
C PHE A 84 3.76 -19.45 0.50
N GLU A 85 3.45 -20.06 1.64
CA GLU A 85 4.06 -21.34 2.06
C GLU A 85 3.82 -22.42 1.01
N THR A 86 2.59 -22.54 0.51
CA THR A 86 2.24 -23.50 -0.54
C THR A 86 2.99 -23.20 -1.83
N GLY A 87 2.94 -21.99 -2.34
CA GLY A 87 3.63 -21.61 -3.58
C GLY A 87 5.12 -21.85 -3.52
N TRP A 88 5.75 -21.60 -2.36
CA TRP A 88 7.17 -21.92 -2.16
C TRP A 88 7.45 -23.41 -2.17
N VAL A 89 6.70 -24.20 -1.40
CA VAL A 89 6.90 -25.66 -1.28
C VAL A 89 6.67 -26.37 -2.60
N GLU A 90 5.65 -25.97 -3.36
CA GLU A 90 5.22 -26.66 -4.57
C GLU A 90 6.04 -26.31 -5.81
N SER A 91 6.48 -25.05 -5.95
CA SER A 91 7.08 -24.57 -7.18
C SER A 91 8.19 -23.53 -6.99
N ARG A 92 8.52 -23.14 -5.75
CA ARG A 92 9.32 -21.95 -5.42
C ARG A 92 8.75 -20.68 -6.06
N MET A 93 7.44 -20.53 -6.03
CA MET A 93 6.71 -19.42 -6.66
C MET A 93 6.96 -19.29 -8.16
N ASN A 94 7.12 -20.40 -8.88
CA ASN A 94 7.20 -20.43 -10.34
C ASN A 94 5.93 -21.04 -10.94
N ASN A 95 5.51 -20.55 -12.10
CA ASN A 95 4.36 -21.07 -12.81
C ASN A 95 4.79 -22.24 -13.72
N LEU A 96 4.86 -23.46 -13.18
CA LEU A 96 5.45 -24.62 -13.83
C LEU A 96 4.45 -25.34 -14.75
N ALA A 97 4.84 -25.59 -15.99
CA ALA A 97 4.08 -26.40 -16.94
C ALA A 97 4.27 -27.92 -16.76
N CYS A 98 4.86 -28.35 -15.64
CA CYS A 98 5.18 -29.72 -15.30
C CYS A 98 5.08 -29.95 -13.79
N GLY A 99 4.98 -31.19 -13.35
CA GLY A 99 4.92 -31.57 -11.93
C GLY A 99 4.76 -33.07 -11.75
N ASP A 100 4.47 -33.50 -10.52
CA ASP A 100 4.13 -34.89 -10.26
C ASP A 100 2.80 -35.21 -10.93
N ARG A 101 2.77 -36.30 -11.71
CA ARG A 101 1.60 -36.72 -12.49
C ARG A 101 1.13 -35.63 -13.44
N ASP A 102 -0.06 -35.06 -13.18
CA ASP A 102 -0.69 -33.98 -13.94
C ASP A 102 -0.70 -32.63 -13.22
N SER A 103 0.19 -32.44 -12.22
CA SER A 103 0.29 -31.20 -11.46
C SER A 103 0.84 -30.05 -12.30
N LEU A 104 0.23 -28.87 -12.20
CA LEU A 104 0.56 -27.68 -12.97
C LEU A 104 0.51 -26.41 -12.13
N GLY A 105 1.24 -25.40 -12.59
CA GLY A 105 1.15 -24.05 -12.07
C GLY A 105 1.91 -23.83 -10.75
N VAL A 106 1.71 -22.63 -10.18
CA VAL A 106 2.39 -22.21 -8.95
C VAL A 106 2.05 -23.07 -7.74
N PHE A 107 0.83 -23.59 -7.67
CA PHE A 107 0.35 -24.42 -6.56
C PHE A 107 0.34 -25.91 -6.86
N GLN A 108 0.92 -26.33 -7.99
CA GLN A 108 0.93 -27.72 -8.45
C GLN A 108 -0.44 -28.40 -8.35
N GLN A 109 -1.45 -27.67 -8.82
CA GLN A 109 -2.84 -28.12 -8.84
C GLN A 109 -3.04 -29.17 -9.92
N ARG A 110 -3.90 -30.16 -9.63
CA ARG A 110 -4.09 -31.32 -10.51
C ARG A 110 -5.44 -31.26 -11.22
N PRO A 111 -5.45 -31.15 -12.58
CA PRO A 111 -6.68 -31.23 -13.37
C PRO A 111 -7.49 -32.50 -13.10
N SER A 112 -6.83 -33.67 -13.00
CA SER A 112 -7.50 -34.94 -12.71
C SER A 112 -8.22 -34.99 -11.34
N MET A 113 -7.88 -34.06 -10.43
CA MET A 113 -8.49 -33.95 -9.10
C MET A 113 -9.56 -32.86 -9.03
N GLY A 114 -9.91 -32.26 -10.17
CA GLY A 114 -10.98 -31.26 -10.28
C GLY A 114 -10.58 -29.83 -9.81
N TRP A 115 -9.28 -29.53 -9.73
CA TRP A 115 -8.83 -28.20 -9.36
C TRP A 115 -9.08 -27.17 -10.46
N CYS A 116 -8.77 -27.52 -11.71
CA CYS A 116 -8.76 -26.60 -12.84
C CYS A 116 -8.64 -27.39 -14.16
N GLU A 117 -9.03 -26.81 -15.29
CA GLU A 117 -8.56 -27.26 -16.60
C GLU A 117 -7.05 -26.92 -16.76
N PRO A 118 -6.28 -27.66 -17.56
CA PRO A 118 -4.83 -27.45 -17.68
C PRO A 118 -4.43 -25.98 -17.92
N ALA A 119 -5.12 -25.28 -18.82
CA ALA A 119 -4.87 -23.87 -19.09
C ALA A 119 -5.16 -22.95 -17.89
N GLN A 120 -6.16 -23.29 -17.09
CA GLN A 120 -6.51 -22.56 -15.88
C GLN A 120 -5.52 -22.79 -14.74
N CYS A 121 -4.97 -24.00 -14.63
CA CYS A 121 -3.90 -24.28 -13.66
C CYS A 121 -2.63 -23.47 -13.95
N LEU A 122 -2.38 -23.14 -15.22
CA LEU A 122 -1.26 -22.32 -15.69
C LEU A 122 -1.59 -20.82 -15.69
N ASP A 123 -2.82 -20.42 -15.47
CA ASP A 123 -3.19 -19.04 -15.21
C ASP A 123 -3.00 -18.76 -13.72
N VAL A 124 -1.98 -17.97 -13.37
CA VAL A 124 -1.63 -17.66 -11.98
C VAL A 124 -2.79 -16.98 -11.24
N ASP A 125 -3.56 -16.11 -11.92
CA ASP A 125 -4.72 -15.44 -11.33
C ASP A 125 -5.83 -16.47 -10.97
N PHE A 126 -6.17 -17.35 -11.91
CA PHE A 126 -7.15 -18.41 -11.68
C PHE A 126 -6.69 -19.38 -10.58
N ALA A 127 -5.45 -19.87 -10.68
CA ALA A 127 -4.88 -20.84 -9.73
C ALA A 127 -4.86 -20.29 -8.30
N ALA A 128 -4.43 -19.03 -8.14
CA ALA A 128 -4.42 -18.36 -6.85
C ALA A 128 -5.83 -18.09 -6.31
N ASN A 129 -6.76 -17.65 -7.15
CA ASN A 129 -8.16 -17.51 -6.77
C ASN A 129 -8.74 -18.82 -6.24
N LYS A 130 -8.46 -19.93 -6.93
CA LYS A 130 -8.95 -21.25 -6.54
C LYS A 130 -8.35 -21.74 -5.24
N PHE A 131 -7.04 -21.54 -5.03
CA PHE A 131 -6.38 -21.87 -3.77
C PHE A 131 -6.99 -21.07 -2.61
N PHE A 132 -7.06 -19.75 -2.74
CA PHE A 132 -7.59 -18.88 -1.68
C PHE A 132 -9.07 -19.10 -1.39
N GLU A 133 -9.87 -19.44 -2.42
CA GLU A 133 -11.27 -19.84 -2.22
C GLU A 133 -11.39 -21.02 -1.24
N VAL A 134 -10.61 -22.08 -1.47
CA VAL A 134 -10.61 -23.28 -0.63
C VAL A 134 -10.02 -22.96 0.75
N ALA A 135 -8.90 -22.22 0.81
CA ALA A 135 -8.25 -21.86 2.05
C ALA A 135 -9.15 -21.02 2.97
N GLN A 136 -9.89 -20.02 2.43
CA GLN A 136 -10.84 -19.22 3.20
C GLN A 136 -11.98 -20.06 3.80
N GLN A 137 -12.45 -21.07 3.07
CA GLN A 137 -13.50 -21.97 3.57
C GLN A 137 -12.99 -22.87 4.72
N MET A 138 -11.74 -23.26 4.67
CA MET A 138 -11.12 -24.16 5.65
C MET A 138 -10.46 -23.41 6.84
N GLU A 139 -10.24 -22.12 6.73
CA GLU A 139 -9.49 -21.30 7.69
C GLU A 139 -9.96 -21.43 9.15
N PRO A 140 -11.29 -21.50 9.46
CA PRO A 140 -11.77 -21.60 10.83
C PRO A 140 -11.33 -22.86 11.57
N ASP A 141 -10.98 -23.92 10.85
CA ASP A 141 -10.67 -25.24 11.41
C ASP A 141 -9.18 -25.43 11.72
N TRP A 142 -8.32 -24.43 11.37
CA TRP A 142 -6.86 -24.55 11.46
C TRP A 142 -6.23 -23.34 12.15
N ASP A 143 -5.32 -23.62 13.09
CA ASP A 143 -4.72 -22.56 13.91
C ASP A 143 -3.59 -21.82 13.20
N THR A 144 -2.77 -22.52 12.40
CA THR A 144 -1.60 -21.96 11.73
C THR A 144 -1.74 -21.95 10.19
N ALA A 145 -0.95 -21.12 9.54
CA ALA A 145 -0.89 -21.06 8.09
C ALA A 145 -0.40 -22.38 7.48
N GLY A 146 0.62 -23.00 8.07
CA GLY A 146 1.18 -24.27 7.59
C GLY A 146 0.20 -25.44 7.70
N GLU A 147 -0.58 -25.51 8.77
CA GLU A 147 -1.65 -26.50 8.90
C GLU A 147 -2.76 -26.27 7.86
N LEU A 148 -3.15 -25.03 7.65
CA LEU A 148 -4.11 -24.65 6.61
C LEU A 148 -3.60 -25.02 5.21
N ALA A 149 -2.34 -24.70 4.89
CA ALA A 149 -1.70 -25.05 3.64
C ALA A 149 -1.73 -26.56 3.40
N GLN A 150 -1.35 -27.34 4.42
CA GLN A 150 -1.43 -28.80 4.38
C GLN A 150 -2.85 -29.32 4.19
N ALA A 151 -3.84 -28.74 4.86
CA ALA A 151 -5.24 -29.14 4.74
C ALA A 151 -5.79 -28.92 3.33
N VAL A 152 -5.39 -27.83 2.68
CA VAL A 152 -5.77 -27.51 1.30
C VAL A 152 -5.09 -28.48 0.32
N GLN A 153 -3.77 -28.67 0.45
CA GLN A 153 -2.95 -29.45 -0.49
C GLN A 153 -3.01 -30.96 -0.26
N ARG A 154 -3.20 -31.42 0.98
CA ARG A 154 -3.25 -32.82 1.35
C ARG A 154 -1.99 -33.59 0.92
N SER A 155 -0.82 -32.96 1.09
CA SER A 155 0.47 -33.52 0.75
C SER A 155 0.84 -34.72 1.65
N ALA A 156 1.69 -35.61 1.14
CA ALA A 156 2.28 -36.68 1.95
C ALA A 156 3.35 -36.17 2.96
N TYR A 157 3.71 -34.89 2.89
CA TYR A 157 4.78 -34.28 3.70
C TYR A 157 4.27 -33.00 4.39
N PRO A 158 3.42 -33.14 5.40
CA PRO A 158 2.74 -32.04 6.06
C PRO A 158 3.67 -31.01 6.72
N GLU A 159 4.84 -31.45 7.15
CA GLU A 159 5.81 -30.62 7.85
C GLU A 159 6.50 -29.57 6.96
N ARG A 160 6.43 -29.70 5.65
CA ARG A 160 7.13 -28.79 4.71
C ARG A 160 6.55 -27.39 4.69
N TYR A 161 5.23 -27.23 4.82
CA TYR A 161 4.57 -25.93 4.77
C TYR A 161 4.96 -25.06 5.95
N PRO A 162 4.81 -25.49 7.23
CA PRO A 162 5.28 -24.67 8.34
C PRO A 162 6.80 -24.42 8.36
N GLN A 163 7.60 -25.33 7.80
CA GLN A 163 9.04 -25.10 7.63
C GLN A 163 9.37 -24.01 6.60
N ALA A 164 8.44 -23.74 5.69
CA ALA A 164 8.60 -22.69 4.67
C ALA A 164 8.19 -21.29 5.15
N GLU A 165 7.68 -21.13 6.37
CA GLU A 165 7.14 -19.85 6.88
C GLU A 165 8.12 -18.68 6.73
N GLY A 166 9.40 -18.87 7.07
CA GLY A 166 10.41 -17.83 6.94
C GLY A 166 10.54 -17.31 5.51
N TYR A 167 10.65 -18.22 4.54
CA TYR A 167 10.71 -17.87 3.11
C TYR A 167 9.42 -17.26 2.59
N ALA A 168 8.27 -17.77 3.03
CA ALA A 168 6.98 -17.22 2.65
C ALA A 168 6.83 -15.76 3.10
N ARG A 169 7.29 -15.43 4.29
CA ARG A 169 7.29 -14.05 4.81
C ARG A 169 8.24 -13.14 4.05
N GLU A 170 9.43 -13.63 3.67
CA GLU A 170 10.37 -12.89 2.82
C GLU A 170 9.77 -12.62 1.44
N LEU A 171 9.13 -13.62 0.82
CA LEU A 171 8.44 -13.47 -0.47
C LEU A 171 7.26 -12.49 -0.38
N MET A 172 6.49 -12.52 0.71
CA MET A 172 5.44 -11.54 0.94
C MET A 172 6.01 -10.13 1.05
N ALA A 173 7.08 -9.96 1.81
CA ALA A 173 7.75 -8.66 1.93
C ALA A 173 8.30 -8.19 0.56
N GLU A 174 8.84 -9.10 -0.26
CA GLU A 174 9.30 -8.78 -1.61
C GLU A 174 8.15 -8.43 -2.57
N ALA A 175 6.99 -9.03 -2.42
CA ALA A 175 5.80 -8.68 -3.20
C ALA A 175 5.36 -7.23 -2.96
N PHE A 176 5.67 -6.66 -1.79
CA PHE A 176 5.44 -5.24 -1.46
C PHE A 176 6.50 -4.30 -2.01
N GLN A 177 7.62 -4.79 -2.54
CA GLN A 177 8.70 -3.92 -3.00
C GLN A 177 8.19 -2.96 -4.08
N PRO A 178 8.38 -1.64 -3.88
CA PRO A 178 7.98 -0.65 -4.85
C PRO A 178 8.74 -0.83 -6.17
N TYR A 179 8.05 -0.65 -7.29
CA TYR A 179 8.62 -0.75 -8.62
C TYR A 179 8.16 0.39 -9.53
N GLY A 180 8.66 0.45 -10.76
CA GLY A 180 8.29 1.50 -11.71
C GLY A 180 8.52 2.91 -11.16
N THR A 181 7.60 3.84 -11.44
CA THR A 181 7.71 5.24 -11.02
C THR A 181 7.57 5.40 -9.51
N ILE A 182 6.69 4.61 -8.87
CA ILE A 182 6.57 4.57 -7.40
C ILE A 182 7.88 4.08 -6.77
N GLY A 183 8.48 3.02 -7.32
CA GLY A 183 9.77 2.51 -6.85
C GLY A 183 10.91 3.50 -7.02
N ALA A 184 10.97 4.22 -8.14
CA ALA A 184 11.97 5.27 -8.37
C ALA A 184 11.82 6.43 -7.37
N LYS A 185 10.58 6.87 -7.10
CA LYS A 185 10.28 7.88 -6.08
C LYS A 185 10.70 7.42 -4.69
N TYR A 186 10.33 6.20 -4.31
CA TYR A 186 10.68 5.60 -3.02
C TYR A 186 12.20 5.54 -2.82
N ALA A 187 12.94 5.05 -3.82
CA ALA A 187 14.41 5.00 -3.78
C ALA A 187 15.02 6.40 -3.67
N GLY A 188 14.49 7.38 -4.42
CA GLY A 188 14.93 8.77 -4.37
C GLY A 188 14.71 9.45 -3.02
N LEU A 189 13.76 8.97 -2.22
CA LEU A 189 13.49 9.43 -0.85
C LEU A 189 14.31 8.68 0.22
N GLY A 190 15.22 7.79 -0.17
CA GLY A 190 16.08 7.03 0.74
C GLY A 190 15.53 5.65 1.12
N GLY A 191 14.52 5.16 0.41
CA GLY A 191 13.94 3.84 0.65
C GLY A 191 13.34 3.70 2.05
N HIS A 192 13.58 2.56 2.70
CA HIS A 192 13.06 2.30 4.05
C HIS A 192 13.73 3.14 5.15
N ASP A 193 14.91 3.69 4.90
CA ASP A 193 15.60 4.61 5.82
C ASP A 193 15.10 6.06 5.66
N GLY A 194 14.30 6.32 4.62
CA GLY A 194 13.70 7.62 4.35
C GLY A 194 12.43 7.88 5.17
N PRO A 195 11.74 9.01 4.90
CA PRO A 195 10.59 9.45 5.70
C PRO A 195 9.40 8.48 5.64
N LEU A 196 9.29 7.66 4.60
CA LEU A 196 8.16 6.75 4.41
C LEU A 196 8.27 5.44 5.21
N GLY A 197 9.49 4.99 5.55
CA GLY A 197 9.71 3.67 6.14
C GLY A 197 9.44 2.53 5.15
N TRP A 198 9.18 1.33 5.66
CA TRP A 198 8.93 0.14 4.85
C TRP A 198 7.58 0.17 4.14
N PRO A 199 7.46 -0.41 2.92
CA PRO A 199 6.16 -0.65 2.31
C PRO A 199 5.34 -1.62 3.15
N VAL A 200 4.04 -1.35 3.31
CA VAL A 200 3.14 -2.18 4.13
C VAL A 200 2.15 -2.99 3.28
N ARG A 201 2.00 -2.62 2.01
CA ARG A 201 1.16 -3.32 1.03
C ARG A 201 1.74 -3.17 -0.37
N ALA A 202 1.34 -4.08 -1.27
CA ALA A 202 1.64 -3.93 -2.69
C ALA A 202 0.95 -2.70 -3.28
N GLU A 203 1.39 -2.30 -4.46
CA GLU A 203 0.79 -1.21 -5.24
C GLU A 203 -0.65 -1.55 -5.62
N GLU A 204 -1.54 -0.59 -5.46
CA GLU A 204 -2.99 -0.71 -5.71
C GLU A 204 -3.45 0.37 -6.69
N ASP A 205 -4.58 0.11 -7.39
CA ASP A 205 -5.22 1.10 -8.25
C ASP A 205 -5.97 2.15 -7.41
N SER A 206 -5.79 3.44 -7.75
CA SER A 206 -6.63 4.51 -7.20
C SER A 206 -8.01 4.52 -7.87
N SER A 207 -9.04 4.88 -7.10
CA SER A 207 -10.42 4.95 -7.59
C SER A 207 -10.69 6.03 -8.63
N LEU A 208 -9.76 6.97 -8.80
CA LEU A 208 -9.83 8.08 -9.78
C LEU A 208 -8.83 7.93 -10.94
N GLY A 209 -8.24 6.75 -11.09
CA GLY A 209 -7.14 6.50 -12.00
C GLY A 209 -5.79 6.65 -11.28
N GLY A 210 -4.70 6.25 -11.95
CA GLY A 210 -3.40 6.20 -11.28
C GLY A 210 -3.26 5.03 -10.32
N ARG A 211 -2.17 5.01 -9.60
CA ARG A 211 -1.81 3.94 -8.67
C ARG A 211 -1.21 4.53 -7.41
N PHE A 212 -1.24 3.77 -6.33
CA PHE A 212 -0.62 4.18 -5.08
C PHE A 212 -0.02 2.99 -4.34
N GLN A 213 0.92 3.28 -3.46
CA GLN A 213 1.45 2.31 -2.50
C GLN A 213 1.53 2.91 -1.11
N LEU A 214 1.13 2.11 -0.11
CA LEU A 214 1.16 2.48 1.29
C LEU A 214 2.50 2.08 1.92
N PHE A 215 3.01 2.94 2.78
CA PHE A 215 4.21 2.76 3.59
C PHE A 215 3.90 2.98 5.07
N GLN A 216 4.84 2.65 5.96
CA GLN A 216 4.65 2.79 7.40
C GLN A 216 4.23 4.21 7.81
N ASN A 217 4.82 5.22 7.20
CA ASN A 217 4.62 6.63 7.58
C ASN A 217 4.04 7.49 6.46
N GLY A 218 3.61 6.90 5.35
CA GLY A 218 3.17 7.68 4.22
C GLY A 218 2.57 6.87 3.08
N ILE A 219 2.36 7.56 1.98
CA ILE A 219 1.86 7.01 0.72
C ILE A 219 2.63 7.64 -0.44
N ILE A 220 2.87 6.87 -1.50
CA ILE A 220 3.25 7.40 -2.80
C ILE A 220 2.07 7.20 -3.73
N ILE A 221 1.67 8.26 -4.43
CA ILE A 221 0.62 8.24 -5.45
C ILE A 221 1.25 8.57 -6.80
N TRP A 222 1.00 7.73 -7.80
CA TRP A 222 1.36 7.96 -9.20
C TRP A 222 0.13 8.33 -10.02
N HIS A 223 0.22 9.43 -10.81
CA HIS A 223 -0.82 9.87 -11.74
C HIS A 223 -0.31 11.00 -12.65
N PRO A 224 -0.60 10.95 -13.95
CA PRO A 224 -0.36 9.83 -14.84
C PRO A 224 1.12 9.63 -15.14
N ASP A 225 1.98 10.65 -15.02
CA ASP A 225 3.40 10.58 -15.43
C ASP A 225 4.36 10.72 -14.25
N GLU A 226 3.90 11.27 -13.13
CA GLU A 226 4.71 11.57 -11.96
C GLU A 226 4.20 10.83 -10.70
N ALA A 227 5.12 10.55 -9.79
CA ALA A 227 4.80 10.00 -8.49
C ALA A 227 5.22 10.97 -7.39
N HIS A 228 4.32 11.23 -6.46
CA HIS A 228 4.55 12.12 -5.32
C HIS A 228 4.28 11.42 -4.01
N ALA A 229 5.10 11.72 -3.02
CA ALA A 229 4.93 11.21 -1.66
C ALA A 229 4.12 12.18 -0.81
N ILE A 230 3.27 11.63 0.07
CA ILE A 230 2.55 12.38 1.09
C ILE A 230 2.80 11.67 2.43
N TYR A 231 3.17 12.41 3.46
CA TYR A 231 3.44 11.84 4.79
C TYR A 231 3.13 12.86 5.91
N GLY A 232 3.27 12.42 7.16
CA GLY A 232 3.06 13.28 8.33
C GLY A 232 1.66 13.87 8.44
N ASP A 233 1.57 15.10 8.98
CA ASP A 233 0.30 15.78 9.23
C ASP A 233 -0.42 16.21 7.93
N ILE A 234 0.34 16.45 6.84
CA ILE A 234 -0.25 16.71 5.51
C ILE A 234 -1.03 15.49 5.05
N LEU A 235 -0.48 14.28 5.22
CA LEU A 235 -1.19 13.03 4.89
C LEU A 235 -2.43 12.86 5.76
N THR A 236 -2.32 13.10 7.06
CA THR A 236 -3.46 13.02 7.98
C THR A 236 -4.57 13.96 7.53
N LYS A 237 -4.22 15.22 7.21
CA LYS A 237 -5.16 16.21 6.68
C LYS A 237 -5.78 15.79 5.35
N PHE A 238 -4.99 15.22 4.45
CA PHE A 238 -5.46 14.73 3.17
C PHE A 238 -6.54 13.64 3.36
N TRP A 239 -6.29 12.65 4.23
CA TRP A 239 -7.27 11.61 4.55
C TRP A 239 -8.55 12.17 5.21
N ASP A 240 -8.41 13.05 6.17
CA ASP A 240 -9.53 13.60 6.94
C ASP A 240 -10.47 14.47 6.09
N THR A 241 -10.00 14.94 4.95
CA THR A 241 -10.74 15.83 4.05
C THR A 241 -11.12 15.20 2.70
N ASP A 242 -11.32 13.88 2.67
CA ASP A 242 -11.79 13.08 1.51
C ASP A 242 -10.74 12.88 0.39
N ALA A 243 -9.47 13.05 0.72
CA ALA A 243 -8.31 12.67 -0.09
C ALA A 243 -8.41 13.16 -1.56
N GLU A 244 -8.02 12.29 -2.52
CA GLU A 244 -8.01 12.61 -3.94
C GLU A 244 -9.39 12.96 -4.53
N ARG A 245 -10.49 12.58 -3.89
CA ARG A 245 -11.83 12.95 -4.33
C ARG A 245 -12.09 14.43 -4.23
N ARG A 246 -11.60 15.05 -3.17
CA ARG A 246 -11.73 16.49 -2.94
C ARG A 246 -10.58 17.27 -3.57
N TRP A 247 -9.34 16.79 -3.37
CA TRP A 247 -8.15 17.58 -3.67
C TRP A 247 -7.49 17.22 -4.99
N GLY A 248 -7.90 16.11 -5.62
CA GLY A 248 -7.18 15.55 -6.75
C GLY A 248 -5.87 14.89 -6.30
N PHE A 249 -4.97 14.70 -7.23
CA PHE A 249 -3.66 14.11 -6.98
C PHE A 249 -2.65 15.16 -6.53
N PRO A 250 -1.60 14.77 -5.77
CA PRO A 250 -0.49 15.67 -5.48
C PRO A 250 0.24 16.04 -6.77
N THR A 251 0.60 17.31 -6.91
CA THR A 251 1.34 17.83 -8.08
C THR A 251 2.77 18.21 -7.76
N THR A 252 3.14 18.17 -6.48
CA THR A 252 4.51 18.35 -5.98
C THR A 252 4.78 17.38 -4.84
N ASP A 253 6.04 17.16 -4.51
CA ASP A 253 6.42 16.62 -3.22
C ASP A 253 6.27 17.68 -2.13
N GLU A 254 6.29 17.24 -0.87
CA GLU A 254 6.37 18.14 0.29
C GLU A 254 7.70 18.90 0.27
N ALA A 255 7.61 20.22 0.45
CA ALA A 255 8.78 21.10 0.47
C ALA A 255 8.71 22.10 1.63
N ASP A 256 9.87 22.74 1.93
CA ASP A 256 9.95 23.79 2.93
C ASP A 256 9.15 25.02 2.48
N ALA A 257 8.25 25.47 3.34
CA ALA A 257 7.50 26.70 3.14
C ALA A 257 8.30 27.92 3.60
N ALA A 258 7.90 29.11 3.16
CA ALA A 258 8.53 30.34 3.58
C ALA A 258 8.39 30.56 5.09
N GLN A 259 9.37 31.22 5.69
CA GLN A 259 9.30 31.57 7.09
C GLN A 259 8.27 32.69 7.31
N ALA A 260 7.36 32.47 8.23
CA ALA A 260 6.39 33.49 8.64
C ALA A 260 7.04 34.66 9.39
N PRO A 261 6.37 35.84 9.47
CA PRO A 261 6.92 37.02 10.14
C PRO A 261 7.23 36.84 11.63
N ASP A 262 6.61 35.86 12.29
CA ASP A 262 6.86 35.51 13.70
C ASP A 262 7.99 34.47 13.87
N GLY A 263 8.65 34.08 12.77
CA GLY A 263 9.71 33.09 12.78
C GLY A 263 9.25 31.64 12.58
N THR A 264 7.95 31.37 12.50
CA THR A 264 7.40 30.04 12.24
C THR A 264 7.92 29.51 10.90
N LYS A 265 8.36 28.26 10.89
CA LYS A 265 8.75 27.48 9.71
C LYS A 265 7.81 26.31 9.58
N GLY A 266 7.56 25.90 8.35
CA GLY A 266 6.68 24.79 8.08
C GLY A 266 6.93 24.17 6.71
N ARG A 267 5.96 23.41 6.25
CA ARG A 267 6.02 22.65 5.01
C ARG A 267 4.78 22.94 4.18
N TYR A 268 4.88 22.71 2.86
CA TYR A 268 3.76 22.78 1.95
C TYR A 268 3.78 21.66 0.94
N GLN A 269 2.62 21.37 0.38
CA GLN A 269 2.45 20.48 -0.74
C GLN A 269 1.27 20.92 -1.61
N PHE A 270 1.46 20.99 -2.92
CA PHE A 270 0.39 21.28 -3.86
C PHE A 270 -0.32 20.01 -4.32
N PHE A 271 -1.62 20.17 -4.47
CA PHE A 271 -2.53 19.22 -5.08
C PHE A 271 -3.27 19.89 -6.23
N GLU A 272 -3.91 19.12 -7.10
CA GLU A 272 -4.63 19.69 -8.27
C GLU A 272 -5.65 20.78 -7.89
N ARG A 273 -6.23 20.71 -6.68
CA ARG A 273 -7.32 21.60 -6.25
C ARG A 273 -7.02 22.37 -4.97
N GLY A 274 -5.78 22.45 -4.55
CA GLY A 274 -5.44 23.20 -3.35
C GLY A 274 -4.01 23.06 -2.90
N LEU A 275 -3.67 23.91 -1.94
CA LEU A 275 -2.39 23.93 -1.23
C LEU A 275 -2.62 23.40 0.18
N PHE A 276 -1.76 22.52 0.64
CA PHE A 276 -1.66 22.09 2.03
C PHE A 276 -0.45 22.77 2.66
N LEU A 277 -0.67 23.43 3.77
CA LEU A 277 0.36 24.10 4.57
C LEU A 277 0.33 23.52 5.98
N TRP A 278 1.51 23.21 6.48
CA TRP A 278 1.71 22.71 7.83
C TRP A 278 2.78 23.52 8.57
N SER A 279 2.55 23.77 9.84
CA SER A 279 3.61 24.18 10.76
C SER A 279 3.43 23.51 12.13
N PRO A 280 4.52 23.41 12.95
CA PRO A 280 4.42 22.83 14.29
C PRO A 280 3.44 23.59 15.21
N GLN A 281 3.21 24.87 14.93
CA GLN A 281 2.37 25.74 15.75
C GLN A 281 0.92 25.70 15.33
N THR A 282 0.61 25.51 14.05
CA THR A 282 -0.76 25.60 13.53
C THR A 282 -1.36 24.26 13.15
N GLY A 283 -0.53 23.24 12.91
CA GLY A 283 -0.97 21.99 12.29
C GLY A 283 -1.13 22.12 10.77
N ALA A 284 -1.74 21.12 10.15
CA ALA A 284 -1.97 21.09 8.71
C ALA A 284 -3.34 21.69 8.36
N HIS A 285 -3.34 22.63 7.42
CA HIS A 285 -4.52 23.27 6.87
C HIS A 285 -4.48 23.35 5.36
N THR A 286 -5.67 23.42 4.75
CA THR A 286 -5.82 23.57 3.31
C THR A 286 -6.14 25.01 2.93
N VAL A 287 -5.56 25.49 1.82
CA VAL A 287 -5.89 26.80 1.23
C VAL A 287 -6.23 26.58 -0.25
N HIS A 288 -7.40 27.06 -0.68
CA HIS A 288 -7.88 26.79 -2.04
C HIS A 288 -8.76 27.91 -2.60
N GLY A 289 -9.07 27.82 -3.91
CA GLY A 289 -9.99 28.75 -4.59
C GLY A 289 -9.59 30.21 -4.46
N ALA A 290 -10.57 31.10 -4.39
CA ALA A 290 -10.34 32.54 -4.32
C ALA A 290 -9.54 32.98 -3.09
N ILE A 291 -9.64 32.25 -1.97
CA ILE A 291 -8.82 32.51 -0.78
C ILE A 291 -7.35 32.20 -1.06
N TYR A 292 -7.05 31.11 -1.81
CA TYR A 292 -5.69 30.84 -2.24
C TYR A 292 -5.14 31.95 -3.15
N ASP A 293 -5.94 32.43 -4.12
CA ASP A 293 -5.50 33.50 -5.03
C ASP A 293 -5.15 34.79 -4.26
N ALA A 294 -5.96 35.14 -3.26
CA ALA A 294 -5.70 36.29 -2.40
C ALA A 294 -4.48 36.08 -1.48
N PHE A 295 -4.32 34.87 -0.94
CA PHE A 295 -3.16 34.48 -0.13
C PHE A 295 -1.87 34.56 -0.95
N HIS A 296 -1.90 34.05 -2.16
CA HIS A 296 -0.79 34.12 -3.12
C HIS A 296 -0.43 35.58 -3.45
N ALA A 297 -1.43 36.41 -3.80
CA ALA A 297 -1.23 37.81 -4.14
C ALA A 297 -0.69 38.65 -2.97
N ALA A 298 -1.00 38.25 -1.73
CA ALA A 298 -0.52 38.92 -0.51
C ALA A 298 0.90 38.51 -0.08
N GLY A 299 1.54 37.56 -0.75
CA GLY A 299 2.90 37.10 -0.46
C GLY A 299 2.97 35.87 0.47
N HIS A 300 1.94 35.06 0.45
CA HIS A 300 1.87 33.75 1.15
C HIS A 300 2.11 33.84 2.67
N GLU A 301 2.57 32.72 3.25
CA GLU A 301 2.91 32.60 4.66
C GLU A 301 4.04 33.55 5.09
N GLY A 302 4.90 33.95 4.16
CA GLY A 302 5.94 34.95 4.42
C GLY A 302 5.41 36.32 4.82
N THR A 303 4.15 36.65 4.46
CA THR A 303 3.48 37.91 4.81
C THR A 303 2.34 37.70 5.80
N LEU A 304 1.44 36.74 5.51
CA LEU A 304 0.22 36.55 6.30
C LEU A 304 0.39 35.50 7.41
N GLY A 305 1.51 34.80 7.42
CA GLY A 305 1.74 33.65 8.31
C GLY A 305 0.98 32.39 7.87
N TYR A 306 1.11 31.35 8.64
CA TYR A 306 0.46 30.06 8.38
C TYR A 306 -1.04 30.12 8.70
N PRO A 307 -1.88 29.32 8.01
CA PRO A 307 -3.29 29.23 8.32
C PRO A 307 -3.51 28.66 9.73
N LEU A 308 -4.45 29.23 10.46
CA LEU A 308 -4.90 28.80 11.78
C LEU A 308 -6.17 27.94 11.71
N THR A 309 -6.89 28.03 10.59
CA THR A 309 -8.11 27.28 10.34
C THR A 309 -8.15 26.84 8.87
N ASP A 310 -8.98 25.87 8.56
CA ASP A 310 -9.46 25.69 7.20
C ASP A 310 -10.44 26.79 6.83
N GLU A 311 -10.85 26.84 5.56
CA GLU A 311 -11.94 27.69 5.11
C GLU A 311 -13.23 27.37 5.89
N THR A 312 -13.90 28.39 6.38
CA THR A 312 -15.15 28.32 7.11
C THR A 312 -16.22 29.18 6.47
N ASP A 313 -17.49 28.79 6.65
CA ASP A 313 -18.62 29.58 6.20
C ASP A 313 -18.77 30.84 7.04
N GLU A 314 -19.10 31.97 6.40
CA GLU A 314 -19.50 33.23 7.04
C GLU A 314 -20.96 33.58 6.75
N ALA A 315 -21.51 34.46 7.59
CA ALA A 315 -22.87 34.96 7.40
C ALA A 315 -23.04 35.63 6.03
N GLY A 316 -24.20 35.42 5.41
CA GLY A 316 -24.47 35.94 4.07
C GLY A 316 -23.90 35.11 2.91
N GLY A 317 -23.47 33.87 3.18
CA GLY A 317 -22.97 32.96 2.14
C GLY A 317 -21.50 33.20 1.76
N GLY A 318 -20.79 33.96 2.59
CA GLY A 318 -19.34 34.18 2.45
C GLY A 318 -18.49 33.01 2.96
N LYS A 319 -17.21 33.14 2.73
CA LYS A 319 -16.16 32.26 3.24
C LYS A 319 -15.05 33.06 3.90
N ALA A 320 -14.44 32.51 4.93
CA ALA A 320 -13.27 33.09 5.54
C ALA A 320 -12.25 32.05 5.96
N GLN A 321 -10.99 32.46 5.97
CA GLN A 321 -9.90 31.68 6.51
C GLN A 321 -8.96 32.55 7.32
N LYS A 322 -8.67 32.11 8.56
CA LYS A 322 -7.77 32.83 9.48
C LYS A 322 -6.33 32.36 9.26
N PHE A 323 -5.44 33.33 9.18
CA PHE A 323 -3.99 33.17 9.16
C PHE A 323 -3.38 33.83 10.41
N GLN A 324 -2.12 33.61 10.69
CA GLN A 324 -1.46 34.16 11.90
C GLN A 324 -1.54 35.69 12.00
N LYS A 325 -1.51 36.41 10.86
CA LYS A 325 -1.51 37.89 10.84
C LYS A 325 -2.79 38.51 10.29
N ALA A 326 -3.60 37.76 9.59
CA ALA A 326 -4.76 38.27 8.89
C ALA A 326 -5.86 37.22 8.73
N THR A 327 -7.06 37.69 8.40
CA THR A 327 -8.16 36.85 7.93
C THR A 327 -8.47 37.24 6.48
N ILE A 328 -8.53 36.26 5.59
CA ILE A 328 -9.00 36.43 4.21
C ILE A 328 -10.47 36.06 4.19
N HIS A 329 -11.28 36.96 3.64
CA HIS A 329 -12.72 36.78 3.44
C HIS A 329 -13.02 36.72 1.94
N TRP A 330 -14.13 36.08 1.61
CA TRP A 330 -14.66 36.03 0.27
C TRP A 330 -16.19 36.02 0.24
N THR A 331 -16.77 36.75 -0.69
CA THR A 331 -18.18 36.60 -1.09
C THR A 331 -18.30 36.65 -2.62
N ALA A 332 -19.39 36.07 -3.14
CA ALA A 332 -19.64 36.12 -4.58
C ALA A 332 -19.84 37.57 -5.08
N GLU A 333 -20.36 38.49 -4.24
CA GLU A 333 -20.65 39.89 -4.59
C GLU A 333 -19.38 40.77 -4.57
N LYS A 334 -18.50 40.58 -3.54
CA LYS A 334 -17.37 41.48 -3.30
C LYS A 334 -16.01 40.91 -3.74
N GLY A 335 -15.96 39.63 -4.06
CA GLY A 335 -14.69 38.95 -4.23
C GLY A 335 -13.97 38.75 -2.87
N THR A 336 -12.64 38.81 -2.89
CA THR A 336 -11.79 38.63 -1.69
C THR A 336 -11.39 39.98 -1.09
N TRP A 337 -11.28 40.04 0.25
CA TRP A 337 -10.63 41.12 1.00
C TRP A 337 -9.91 40.58 2.24
N ILE A 338 -8.96 41.35 2.74
CA ILE A 338 -8.11 40.96 3.87
C ILE A 338 -8.33 41.91 5.02
N THR A 339 -8.52 41.36 6.22
CA THR A 339 -8.52 42.11 7.48
C THR A 339 -7.34 41.68 8.35
N GLN A 340 -6.68 42.65 9.00
CA GLN A 340 -5.61 42.35 9.96
C GLN A 340 -6.19 41.80 11.26
N ASN A 341 -5.50 40.86 11.90
CA ASN A 341 -5.88 40.25 13.18
C ASN A 341 -5.50 41.19 14.36
#